data_d85eeccc07c46d3e43544282275f5574
#
_entry.id   d85eeccc07c46d3e43544282275f5574
#
_cell.length_a   1.000
_cell.length_b   1.000
_cell.length_c   1.000
_cell.angle_alpha   90.00
_cell.angle_beta   90.00
_cell.angle_gamma   90.00
#
_symmetry.space_group_name_H-M   'P 1'
#
loop_
_entity.id
_entity.type
_entity.pdbx_description
1 polymer ?
#
loop_
_entity_poly.entity_id
_entity_poly.type
_entity_poly.pdbx_seq_one_letter_code
_entity_poly.pdbx_strand_id
1 'polypeptide(L)'
;PIHQHLLQKGVSLYLEEGVTHFKRTDNGITVFLKSGKAIPADMVLLSIGVRPATALAQQAGLKLGEMGGIWVDEHLETSEKDIYAVGDAIEYPHPLTGKPWLNYLANPANRQGRIVADNMVFGNTVSYEGAIGTSIAKVFDMTVASTGLAAKRLKQWGMEYQSSVTHSASHAGYYPDALPLTLKLTFHPKTGKLYGAQCIGYEGVDKRIDQIAGLIKRGGTVYDLMETEHTYAPPFSSAKDPIAIGGYVASNIISGAMPVISWRELVEEKDKVMLINTRTPEEFSFGTIPGAVNIPLDEMREHLAEIPTDKPVVLFCAVGLRGYLSLRILMGRGYRNVRNLIGGYKTYSTATAPLPFPSAPAGGGSSSSVEAATDDVPADASVSKKETLKINACGLQCPGPIM
;
A
#
# COMPACT_ATOMS: atom_id res chain seq x y z
N PRO A 1 -2.92 9.95 0.66
CA PRO A 1 -4.27 10.23 1.22
C PRO A 1 -4.32 10.05 2.74
N ILE A 2 -3.82 8.92 3.30
CA ILE A 2 -3.91 8.63 4.74
C ILE A 2 -3.23 9.71 5.58
N HIS A 3 -1.99 10.08 5.26
CA HIS A 3 -1.26 11.14 5.99
C HIS A 3 -2.04 12.45 5.98
N GLN A 4 -2.54 12.87 4.83
CA GLN A 4 -3.35 14.09 4.69
C GLN A 4 -4.62 14.01 5.55
N HIS A 5 -5.28 12.86 5.54
CA HIS A 5 -6.48 12.64 6.33
C HIS A 5 -6.22 12.70 7.84
N LEU A 6 -5.15 12.04 8.31
CA LEU A 6 -4.71 12.10 9.71
C LEU A 6 -4.42 13.54 10.15
N LEU A 7 -3.69 14.30 9.33
CA LEU A 7 -3.39 15.72 9.60
C LEU A 7 -4.66 16.58 9.66
N GLN A 8 -5.62 16.37 8.75
CA GLN A 8 -6.91 17.04 8.77
C GLN A 8 -7.73 16.72 10.03
N LYS A 9 -7.54 15.53 10.60
CA LYS A 9 -8.17 15.11 11.86
C LYS A 9 -7.38 15.52 13.11
N GLY A 10 -6.34 16.36 12.96
CA GLY A 10 -5.56 16.90 14.07
C GLY A 10 -4.45 15.99 14.60
N VAL A 11 -4.15 14.88 13.91
CA VAL A 11 -3.06 13.98 14.29
C VAL A 11 -1.71 14.57 13.86
N SER A 12 -0.78 14.71 14.80
CA SER A 12 0.61 15.08 14.51
C SER A 12 1.40 13.86 14.03
N LEU A 13 2.02 13.94 12.85
CA LEU A 13 2.82 12.88 12.29
C LEU A 13 4.32 13.20 12.38
N TYR A 14 5.11 12.27 12.89
CA TYR A 14 6.57 12.32 12.92
C TYR A 14 7.08 11.15 12.08
N LEU A 15 7.23 11.40 10.76
CA LEU A 15 7.66 10.41 9.79
C LEU A 15 9.17 10.36 9.68
N GLU A 16 9.73 9.19 9.34
CA GLU A 16 11.18 8.95 9.25
C GLU A 16 11.91 9.19 10.57
N GLU A 17 11.15 9.19 11.67
CA GLU A 17 11.62 9.44 13.02
C GLU A 17 11.50 8.19 13.89
N GLY A 18 12.47 7.95 14.73
CA GLY A 18 12.46 6.83 15.67
C GLY A 18 12.38 7.32 17.12
N VAL A 19 11.64 6.59 17.94
CA VAL A 19 11.64 6.76 19.38
C VAL A 19 12.93 6.16 19.96
N THR A 20 13.65 6.90 20.78
CA THR A 20 14.88 6.43 21.44
C THR A 20 14.61 5.90 22.84
N HIS A 21 13.81 6.62 23.62
CA HIS A 21 13.45 6.21 24.97
C HIS A 21 12.22 6.97 25.48
N PHE A 22 11.71 6.54 26.62
CA PHE A 22 10.62 7.17 27.36
C PHE A 22 11.14 7.63 28.72
N LYS A 23 10.68 8.77 29.20
CA LYS A 23 10.94 9.23 30.56
C LYS A 23 9.61 9.53 31.24
N ARG A 24 9.37 8.89 32.39
CA ARG A 24 8.23 9.22 33.23
C ARG A 24 8.46 10.57 33.93
N THR A 25 7.42 11.39 33.98
CA THR A 25 7.38 12.67 34.66
C THR A 25 6.24 12.66 35.68
N ASP A 26 6.15 13.65 36.54
CA ASP A 26 5.06 13.76 37.53
C ASP A 26 3.68 13.89 36.85
N ASN A 27 3.65 14.46 35.64
CA ASN A 27 2.42 14.75 34.87
C ASN A 27 2.27 13.90 33.60
N GLY A 28 2.92 12.71 33.49
CA GLY A 28 2.78 11.88 32.31
C GLY A 28 4.10 11.25 31.82
N ILE A 29 4.25 11.12 30.53
CA ILE A 29 5.39 10.49 29.88
C ILE A 29 5.98 11.45 28.86
N THR A 30 7.29 11.61 28.82
CA THR A 30 7.97 12.29 27.72
C THR A 30 8.59 11.26 26.79
N VAL A 31 8.25 11.33 25.50
CA VAL A 31 8.76 10.50 24.41
C VAL A 31 9.91 11.24 23.73
N PHE A 32 11.10 10.64 23.67
CA PHE A 32 12.26 11.22 23.00
C PHE A 32 12.48 10.58 21.64
N LEU A 33 12.67 11.43 20.62
CA LEU A 33 12.90 11.03 19.24
C LEU A 33 14.39 11.07 18.89
N LYS A 34 14.79 10.41 17.81
CA LYS A 34 16.18 10.41 17.30
C LYS A 34 16.69 11.82 16.97
N SER A 35 15.83 12.72 16.54
CA SER A 35 16.15 14.12 16.28
C SER A 35 16.48 14.92 17.56
N GLY A 36 16.31 14.34 18.74
CA GLY A 36 16.42 15.03 20.03
C GLY A 36 15.11 15.71 20.46
N LYS A 37 14.06 15.68 19.66
CA LYS A 37 12.76 16.25 20.03
C LYS A 37 12.13 15.45 21.17
N ALA A 38 11.55 16.16 22.14
CA ALA A 38 10.82 15.61 23.27
C ALA A 38 9.32 15.91 23.10
N ILE A 39 8.48 14.90 23.25
CA ILE A 39 7.02 15.01 23.09
C ILE A 39 6.36 14.59 24.40
N PRO A 40 5.65 15.48 25.10
CA PRO A 40 4.87 15.12 26.27
C PRO A 40 3.62 14.32 25.83
N ALA A 41 3.26 13.32 26.62
CA ALA A 41 2.10 12.49 26.40
C ALA A 41 1.52 11.98 27.74
N ASP A 42 0.21 11.85 27.82
CA ASP A 42 -0.47 11.26 28.98
C ASP A 42 -0.38 9.74 28.94
N MET A 43 -0.38 9.18 27.71
CA MET A 43 -0.32 7.74 27.44
C MET A 43 0.50 7.48 26.18
N VAL A 44 1.23 6.37 26.15
CA VAL A 44 1.96 5.89 24.98
C VAL A 44 1.47 4.50 24.62
N LEU A 45 1.01 4.34 23.36
CA LEU A 45 0.65 3.06 22.78
C LEU A 45 1.80 2.58 21.87
N LEU A 46 2.39 1.42 22.22
CA LEU A 46 3.42 0.79 21.39
C LEU A 46 2.76 -0.09 20.33
N SER A 47 2.76 0.36 19.08
CA SER A 47 2.27 -0.37 17.90
C SER A 47 3.41 -0.57 16.89
N ILE A 48 4.48 -1.23 17.34
CA ILE A 48 5.75 -1.38 16.62
C ILE A 48 5.88 -2.74 15.88
N GLY A 49 4.76 -3.43 15.70
CA GLY A 49 4.68 -4.73 15.05
C GLY A 49 4.69 -5.90 16.03
N VAL A 50 4.61 -7.10 15.47
CA VAL A 50 4.56 -8.38 16.22
C VAL A 50 5.60 -9.34 15.68
N ARG A 51 5.99 -10.31 16.50
CA ARG A 51 6.83 -11.45 16.14
C ARG A 51 6.16 -12.73 16.59
N PRO A 52 6.35 -13.85 15.88
CA PRO A 52 5.87 -15.15 16.34
C PRO A 52 6.45 -15.52 17.71
N ALA A 53 5.61 -15.95 18.63
CA ALA A 53 6.07 -16.47 19.94
C ALA A 53 6.48 -17.94 19.79
N THR A 54 7.71 -18.19 19.37
CA THR A 54 8.21 -19.53 18.99
C THR A 54 9.11 -20.20 20.02
N ALA A 55 9.31 -19.58 21.20
CA ALA A 55 10.22 -20.12 22.23
C ALA A 55 9.87 -21.55 22.66
N LEU A 56 8.58 -21.84 22.86
CA LEU A 56 8.12 -23.20 23.21
C LEU A 56 8.39 -24.21 22.09
N ALA A 57 8.15 -23.82 20.84
CA ALA A 57 8.41 -24.65 19.66
C ALA A 57 9.91 -24.97 19.54
N GLN A 58 10.78 -23.97 19.75
CA GLN A 58 12.23 -24.18 19.77
C GLN A 58 12.68 -25.14 20.88
N GLN A 59 12.14 -24.98 22.10
CA GLN A 59 12.45 -25.87 23.23
C GLN A 59 12.00 -27.30 22.96
N ALA A 60 10.90 -27.47 22.23
CA ALA A 60 10.40 -28.78 21.78
C ALA A 60 11.16 -29.36 20.57
N GLY A 61 12.16 -28.66 20.04
CA GLY A 61 12.93 -29.10 18.88
C GLY A 61 12.25 -28.93 17.53
N LEU A 62 11.12 -28.21 17.46
CA LEU A 62 10.41 -28.00 16.20
C LEU A 62 11.20 -27.08 15.27
N LYS A 63 11.17 -27.39 13.97
CA LYS A 63 11.79 -26.57 12.94
C LYS A 63 11.10 -25.21 12.83
N LEU A 64 11.92 -24.15 12.81
CA LEU A 64 11.46 -22.81 12.43
C LEU A 64 11.78 -22.52 10.96
N GLY A 65 10.97 -21.68 10.35
CA GLY A 65 11.21 -21.17 9.01
C GLY A 65 12.23 -20.02 8.97
N GLU A 66 12.50 -19.52 7.77
CA GLU A 66 13.51 -18.47 7.52
C GLU A 66 13.14 -17.10 8.14
N MET A 67 11.84 -16.84 8.32
CA MET A 67 11.33 -15.60 8.93
C MET A 67 11.10 -15.75 10.44
N GLY A 68 11.41 -16.92 11.01
CA GLY A 68 11.33 -17.23 12.42
C GLY A 68 9.95 -17.70 12.90
N GLY A 69 9.01 -17.99 12.01
CA GLY A 69 7.75 -18.67 12.34
C GLY A 69 7.94 -20.19 12.47
N ILE A 70 6.99 -20.88 13.07
CA ILE A 70 6.97 -22.35 13.11
C ILE A 70 6.76 -22.84 11.67
N TRP A 71 7.69 -23.62 11.16
CA TRP A 71 7.55 -24.23 9.85
C TRP A 71 6.42 -25.27 9.88
N VAL A 72 5.57 -25.24 8.87
CA VAL A 72 4.50 -26.23 8.68
C VAL A 72 4.47 -26.67 7.22
N ASP A 73 4.00 -27.88 7.00
CA ASP A 73 3.70 -28.39 5.68
C ASP A 73 2.35 -27.92 5.15
N GLU A 74 1.88 -28.47 4.05
CA GLU A 74 0.59 -28.13 3.43
C GLU A 74 -0.64 -28.56 4.24
N HIS A 75 -0.46 -29.47 5.20
CA HIS A 75 -1.49 -29.94 6.12
C HIS A 75 -1.48 -29.20 7.46
N LEU A 76 -0.57 -28.23 7.63
CA LEU A 76 -0.30 -27.48 8.86
C LEU A 76 0.34 -28.35 9.96
N GLU A 77 0.92 -29.49 9.59
CA GLU A 77 1.74 -30.33 10.47
C GLU A 77 3.15 -29.74 10.56
N THR A 78 3.75 -29.80 11.74
CA THR A 78 5.10 -29.28 11.99
C THR A 78 6.16 -30.27 11.52
N SER A 79 7.43 -30.03 11.86
CA SER A 79 8.52 -30.99 11.59
C SER A 79 8.42 -32.30 12.39
N GLU A 80 7.58 -32.32 13.42
CA GLU A 80 7.35 -33.49 14.26
C GLU A 80 5.93 -34.01 14.02
N LYS A 81 5.85 -35.32 13.80
CA LYS A 81 4.59 -36.01 13.48
C LYS A 81 3.56 -35.81 14.58
N ASP A 82 2.29 -35.68 14.15
CA ASP A 82 1.13 -35.49 15.02
C ASP A 82 1.15 -34.17 15.84
N ILE A 83 2.07 -33.25 15.52
CA ILE A 83 2.10 -31.89 16.08
C ILE A 83 1.77 -30.87 14.98
N TYR A 84 0.72 -30.09 15.22
CA TYR A 84 0.22 -29.09 14.30
C TYR A 84 0.41 -27.67 14.85
N ALA A 85 0.56 -26.69 13.95
CA ALA A 85 0.63 -25.29 14.32
C ALA A 85 -0.23 -24.44 13.39
N VAL A 86 -0.84 -23.37 13.94
CA VAL A 86 -1.76 -22.48 13.23
C VAL A 86 -1.61 -21.03 13.71
N GLY A 87 -2.19 -20.11 12.95
CA GLY A 87 -2.31 -18.70 13.30
C GLY A 87 -1.03 -17.90 13.07
N ASP A 88 -0.84 -16.88 13.89
CA ASP A 88 0.23 -15.89 13.72
C ASP A 88 1.63 -16.46 13.98
N ALA A 89 1.72 -17.64 14.56
CA ALA A 89 2.99 -18.28 14.89
C ALA A 89 3.63 -19.04 13.73
N ILE A 90 2.88 -19.39 12.68
CA ILE A 90 3.35 -20.25 11.59
C ILE A 90 3.97 -19.48 10.43
N GLU A 91 4.91 -20.14 9.76
CA GLU A 91 5.50 -19.71 8.50
C GLU A 91 5.20 -20.72 7.40
N TYR A 92 4.69 -20.23 6.27
CA TYR A 92 4.32 -21.04 5.11
C TYR A 92 4.67 -20.32 3.80
N PRO A 93 4.71 -21.01 2.65
CA PRO A 93 4.98 -20.38 1.36
C PRO A 93 3.86 -19.43 0.94
N HIS A 94 4.22 -18.20 0.52
CA HIS A 94 3.26 -17.24 -0.02
C HIS A 94 2.64 -17.77 -1.34
N PRO A 95 1.31 -17.82 -1.50
CA PRO A 95 0.65 -18.47 -2.64
C PRO A 95 1.06 -17.95 -4.03
N LEU A 96 1.43 -16.68 -4.15
CA LEU A 96 1.79 -16.08 -5.44
C LEU A 96 3.27 -16.27 -5.80
N THR A 97 4.14 -16.55 -4.83
CA THR A 97 5.60 -16.47 -5.05
C THR A 97 6.36 -17.67 -4.53
N GLY A 98 5.76 -18.51 -3.70
CA GLY A 98 6.43 -19.60 -3.00
C GLY A 98 7.44 -19.16 -1.94
N LYS A 99 7.64 -17.85 -1.73
CA LYS A 99 8.60 -17.33 -0.75
C LYS A 99 8.06 -17.48 0.68
N PRO A 100 8.96 -17.63 1.69
CA PRO A 100 8.55 -17.67 3.09
C PRO A 100 7.67 -16.49 3.47
N TRP A 101 6.60 -16.76 4.22
CA TRP A 101 5.59 -15.76 4.55
C TRP A 101 5.02 -15.93 5.95
N LEU A 102 4.92 -14.80 6.66
CA LEU A 102 4.20 -14.66 7.93
C LEU A 102 2.97 -13.79 7.70
N ASN A 103 1.82 -14.18 8.24
CA ASN A 103 0.57 -13.47 8.03
C ASN A 103 -0.25 -13.39 9.33
N TYR A 104 -0.23 -12.24 9.95
CA TYR A 104 -0.85 -11.97 11.25
C TYR A 104 -2.30 -11.50 11.09
N LEU A 105 -3.19 -12.38 10.60
CA LEU A 105 -4.58 -12.07 10.32
C LEU A 105 -5.53 -13.17 10.83
N ALA A 106 -6.60 -12.75 11.48
CA ALA A 106 -7.57 -13.64 12.11
C ALA A 106 -8.32 -14.55 11.12
N ASN A 107 -8.64 -14.07 9.91
CA ASN A 107 -9.36 -14.87 8.92
C ASN A 107 -8.55 -16.11 8.48
N PRO A 108 -7.27 -16.02 8.05
CA PRO A 108 -6.43 -17.18 7.80
C PRO A 108 -6.31 -18.10 9.01
N ALA A 109 -6.10 -17.55 10.21
CA ALA A 109 -5.97 -18.34 11.45
C ALA A 109 -7.22 -19.20 11.73
N ASN A 110 -8.42 -18.64 11.56
CA ASN A 110 -9.68 -19.38 11.71
C ASN A 110 -9.81 -20.54 10.70
N ARG A 111 -9.45 -20.30 9.43
CA ARG A 111 -9.46 -21.35 8.40
C ARG A 111 -8.45 -22.47 8.72
N GLN A 112 -7.26 -22.08 9.16
CA GLN A 112 -6.21 -23.02 9.57
C GLN A 112 -6.69 -23.90 10.74
N GLY A 113 -7.31 -23.30 11.75
CA GLY A 113 -7.87 -24.06 12.88
C GLY A 113 -8.89 -25.11 12.44
N ARG A 114 -9.77 -24.81 11.50
CA ARG A 114 -10.70 -25.78 10.94
C ARG A 114 -9.98 -26.91 10.17
N ILE A 115 -9.03 -26.56 9.30
CA ILE A 115 -8.25 -27.53 8.53
C ILE A 115 -7.51 -28.49 9.47
N VAL A 116 -6.86 -27.97 10.51
CA VAL A 116 -6.13 -28.79 11.46
C VAL A 116 -7.07 -29.71 12.24
N ALA A 117 -8.25 -29.23 12.65
CA ALA A 117 -9.23 -30.06 13.34
C ALA A 117 -9.64 -31.28 12.47
N ASP A 118 -9.91 -31.03 11.16
CA ASP A 118 -10.22 -32.11 10.23
C ASP A 118 -9.03 -33.05 10.03
N ASN A 119 -7.81 -32.53 9.86
CA ASN A 119 -6.60 -33.32 9.66
C ASN A 119 -6.22 -34.18 10.88
N MET A 120 -6.39 -33.66 12.09
CA MET A 120 -6.15 -34.39 13.34
C MET A 120 -7.09 -35.59 13.52
N VAL A 121 -8.34 -35.48 13.04
CA VAL A 121 -9.37 -36.50 13.24
C VAL A 121 -9.41 -37.52 12.11
N PHE A 122 -9.26 -37.04 10.86
CA PHE A 122 -9.45 -37.85 9.64
C PHE A 122 -8.14 -38.17 8.91
N GLY A 123 -6.99 -37.78 9.46
CA GLY A 123 -5.68 -37.81 8.79
C GLY A 123 -5.50 -36.57 7.90
N ASN A 124 -4.28 -36.39 7.39
CA ASN A 124 -3.88 -35.23 6.57
C ASN A 124 -4.56 -35.22 5.19
N THR A 125 -5.86 -34.95 5.13
CA THR A 125 -6.70 -34.98 3.94
C THR A 125 -7.00 -33.60 3.35
N VAL A 126 -6.82 -32.53 4.13
CA VAL A 126 -7.13 -31.16 3.70
C VAL A 126 -5.84 -30.33 3.66
N SER A 127 -5.56 -29.73 2.51
CA SER A 127 -4.39 -28.87 2.31
C SER A 127 -4.74 -27.39 2.55
N TYR A 128 -3.80 -26.65 3.14
CA TYR A 128 -3.84 -25.19 3.29
C TYR A 128 -3.08 -24.51 2.17
N GLU A 129 -3.80 -23.84 1.27
CA GLU A 129 -3.22 -23.15 0.11
C GLU A 129 -2.53 -21.80 0.44
N GLY A 130 -2.39 -21.47 1.72
CA GLY A 130 -1.84 -20.18 2.16
C GLY A 130 -2.84 -19.01 2.07
N ALA A 131 -2.38 -17.84 2.46
CA ALA A 131 -3.12 -16.58 2.42
C ALA A 131 -2.28 -15.47 1.77
N ILE A 132 -2.95 -14.62 0.99
CA ILE A 132 -2.32 -13.52 0.24
C ILE A 132 -2.23 -12.21 1.03
N GLY A 133 -2.76 -12.16 2.25
CA GLY A 133 -2.71 -10.97 3.12
C GLY A 133 -3.77 -9.92 2.76
N THR A 134 -5.05 -10.26 2.89
CA THR A 134 -6.16 -9.30 2.71
C THR A 134 -6.52 -8.65 4.02
N SER A 135 -6.48 -7.32 4.10
CA SER A 135 -6.69 -6.55 5.31
C SER A 135 -7.45 -5.25 5.06
N ILE A 136 -8.13 -4.77 6.09
CA ILE A 136 -8.89 -3.52 6.07
C ILE A 136 -8.77 -2.79 7.41
N ALA A 137 -8.77 -1.47 7.36
CA ALA A 137 -8.76 -0.61 8.53
C ALA A 137 -9.68 0.60 8.34
N LYS A 138 -10.30 1.03 9.42
CA LYS A 138 -11.02 2.31 9.51
C LYS A 138 -10.09 3.35 10.11
N VAL A 139 -9.85 4.45 9.40
CA VAL A 139 -9.03 5.58 9.84
C VAL A 139 -9.94 6.79 9.96
N PHE A 140 -10.50 7.03 11.14
CA PHE A 140 -11.64 7.93 11.35
C PHE A 140 -12.83 7.52 10.45
N ASP A 141 -13.22 8.37 9.52
CA ASP A 141 -14.29 8.13 8.54
C ASP A 141 -13.77 7.47 7.23
N MET A 142 -12.45 7.48 7.00
CA MET A 142 -11.83 6.86 5.83
C MET A 142 -11.62 5.36 6.03
N THR A 143 -11.90 4.57 5.00
CA THR A 143 -11.62 3.13 4.94
C THR A 143 -10.42 2.87 4.03
N VAL A 144 -9.50 2.04 4.49
CA VAL A 144 -8.29 1.65 3.76
C VAL A 144 -8.19 0.15 3.75
N ALA A 145 -8.09 -0.46 2.57
CA ALA A 145 -7.96 -1.90 2.43
C ALA A 145 -6.89 -2.28 1.41
N SER A 146 -6.31 -3.45 1.59
CA SER A 146 -5.30 -4.00 0.68
C SER A 146 -5.39 -5.51 0.59
N THR A 147 -4.92 -6.06 -0.52
CA THR A 147 -4.81 -7.49 -0.76
C THR A 147 -3.60 -7.80 -1.63
N GLY A 148 -2.97 -8.96 -1.42
CA GLY A 148 -1.81 -9.41 -2.19
C GLY A 148 -0.55 -8.56 -1.96
N LEU A 149 0.26 -8.41 -2.99
CA LEU A 149 1.59 -7.81 -2.92
C LEU A 149 1.60 -6.34 -3.34
N ALA A 150 2.02 -5.48 -2.42
CA ALA A 150 2.26 -4.08 -2.71
C ALA A 150 3.53 -3.88 -3.58
N ALA A 151 3.58 -2.81 -4.37
CA ALA A 151 4.72 -2.45 -5.23
C ALA A 151 6.08 -2.44 -4.48
N LYS A 152 6.09 -2.00 -3.21
CA LYS A 152 7.30 -2.02 -2.36
C LYS A 152 7.85 -3.44 -2.19
N ARG A 153 6.97 -4.42 -1.94
CA ARG A 153 7.36 -5.82 -1.76
C ARG A 153 7.82 -6.44 -3.08
N LEU A 154 7.11 -6.18 -4.17
CA LEU A 154 7.50 -6.64 -5.51
C LEU A 154 8.90 -6.12 -5.89
N LYS A 155 9.17 -4.83 -5.64
CA LYS A 155 10.51 -4.24 -5.84
C LYS A 155 11.59 -4.91 -4.98
N GLN A 156 11.32 -5.14 -3.69
CA GLN A 156 12.26 -5.83 -2.79
C GLN A 156 12.60 -7.26 -3.25
N TRP A 157 11.64 -7.94 -3.87
CA TRP A 157 11.82 -9.30 -4.38
C TRP A 157 12.33 -9.36 -5.82
N GLY A 158 12.62 -8.21 -6.44
CA GLY A 158 13.08 -8.13 -7.82
C GLY A 158 12.06 -8.61 -8.85
N MET A 159 10.77 -8.60 -8.50
CA MET A 159 9.69 -9.00 -9.39
C MET A 159 9.31 -7.86 -10.34
N GLU A 160 9.22 -8.18 -11.63
CA GLU A 160 8.74 -7.24 -12.64
C GLU A 160 7.26 -6.93 -12.40
N TYR A 161 6.90 -5.67 -12.33
CA TYR A 161 5.51 -5.24 -12.11
C TYR A 161 5.21 -3.90 -12.77
N GLN A 162 3.93 -3.70 -13.05
CA GLN A 162 3.35 -2.42 -13.41
C GLN A 162 2.28 -2.03 -12.38
N SER A 163 2.02 -0.74 -12.26
CA SER A 163 0.95 -0.24 -11.40
C SER A 163 0.02 0.69 -12.16
N SER A 164 -1.25 0.69 -11.77
CA SER A 164 -2.22 1.71 -12.17
C SER A 164 -2.88 2.33 -10.94
N VAL A 165 -3.37 3.55 -11.07
CA VAL A 165 -4.18 4.24 -10.05
C VAL A 165 -5.39 4.84 -10.75
N THR A 166 -6.57 4.50 -10.27
CA THR A 166 -7.84 5.04 -10.75
C THR A 166 -8.59 5.73 -9.62
N HIS A 167 -9.30 6.79 -9.96
CA HIS A 167 -10.18 7.52 -9.05
C HIS A 167 -11.60 7.41 -9.59
N SER A 168 -12.49 6.95 -8.76
CA SER A 168 -13.91 6.73 -9.06
C SER A 168 -14.77 7.24 -7.91
N ALA A 169 -16.08 7.07 -8.02
CA ALA A 169 -17.01 7.24 -6.92
C ALA A 169 -17.42 5.88 -6.34
N SER A 170 -17.93 5.86 -5.12
CA SER A 170 -18.46 4.68 -4.44
C SER A 170 -19.61 4.03 -5.21
N HIS A 171 -20.47 4.88 -5.83
CA HIS A 171 -21.60 4.51 -6.66
C HIS A 171 -21.81 5.55 -7.78
N ALA A 172 -22.94 5.50 -8.50
CA ALA A 172 -23.23 6.38 -9.62
C ALA A 172 -23.22 7.87 -9.21
N GLY A 173 -22.35 8.67 -9.85
CA GLY A 173 -22.12 10.06 -9.44
C GLY A 173 -23.31 11.02 -9.62
N TYR A 174 -24.35 10.60 -10.37
CA TYR A 174 -25.60 11.34 -10.49
C TYR A 174 -26.62 11.01 -9.38
N TYR A 175 -26.34 9.97 -8.58
CA TYR A 175 -27.12 9.62 -7.40
C TYR A 175 -26.51 10.34 -6.17
N PRO A 176 -27.34 10.83 -5.23
CA PRO A 176 -26.84 11.57 -4.07
C PRO A 176 -25.82 10.81 -3.23
N ASP A 177 -24.93 11.54 -2.56
CA ASP A 177 -23.97 11.06 -1.58
C ASP A 177 -22.87 10.14 -2.14
N ALA A 178 -22.59 10.20 -3.44
CA ALA A 178 -21.47 9.49 -4.04
C ALA A 178 -20.12 9.98 -3.49
N LEU A 179 -19.38 9.11 -2.81
CA LEU A 179 -18.12 9.42 -2.14
C LEU A 179 -16.88 8.96 -2.95
N PRO A 180 -15.75 9.67 -2.85
CA PRO A 180 -14.57 9.34 -3.63
C PRO A 180 -13.96 7.98 -3.21
N LEU A 181 -13.51 7.23 -4.21
CA LEU A 181 -12.81 5.96 -4.07
C LEU A 181 -11.56 5.96 -4.97
N THR A 182 -10.45 5.53 -4.42
CA THR A 182 -9.18 5.39 -5.16
C THR A 182 -8.75 3.93 -5.12
N LEU A 183 -8.52 3.35 -6.30
CA LEU A 183 -8.03 1.98 -6.46
C LEU A 183 -6.65 2.02 -7.11
N LYS A 184 -5.68 1.33 -6.48
CA LYS A 184 -4.37 1.04 -7.05
C LYS A 184 -4.26 -0.45 -7.29
N LEU A 185 -3.82 -0.84 -8.49
CA LEU A 185 -3.50 -2.22 -8.84
C LEU A 185 -1.98 -2.39 -9.01
N THR A 186 -1.49 -3.58 -8.71
CA THR A 186 -0.16 -4.06 -9.11
C THR A 186 -0.32 -5.37 -9.87
N PHE A 187 0.33 -5.48 -11.03
CA PHE A 187 0.15 -6.60 -11.95
C PHE A 187 1.41 -6.86 -12.78
N HIS A 188 1.50 -8.04 -13.37
CA HIS A 188 2.59 -8.37 -14.29
C HIS A 188 2.45 -7.58 -15.61
N PRO A 189 3.52 -6.88 -16.09
CA PRO A 189 3.42 -5.93 -17.19
C PRO A 189 3.07 -6.53 -18.56
N LYS A 190 3.27 -7.85 -18.73
CA LYS A 190 2.97 -8.52 -20.03
C LYS A 190 1.71 -9.39 -19.96
N THR A 191 1.55 -10.16 -18.87
CA THR A 191 0.44 -11.13 -18.77
C THR A 191 -0.80 -10.56 -18.11
N GLY A 192 -0.67 -9.42 -17.41
CA GLY A 192 -1.74 -8.83 -16.63
C GLY A 192 -2.08 -9.59 -15.34
N LYS A 193 -1.32 -10.66 -14.97
CA LYS A 193 -1.53 -11.39 -13.73
C LYS A 193 -1.56 -10.44 -12.55
N LEU A 194 -2.62 -10.48 -11.76
CA LEU A 194 -2.79 -9.63 -10.59
C LEU A 194 -1.83 -10.05 -9.48
N TYR A 195 -1.12 -9.09 -8.92
CA TYR A 195 -0.26 -9.28 -7.75
C TYR A 195 -0.88 -8.71 -6.48
N GLY A 196 -1.57 -7.58 -6.58
CA GLY A 196 -2.18 -6.96 -5.43
C GLY A 196 -3.01 -5.73 -5.76
N ALA A 197 -3.76 -5.28 -4.77
CA ALA A 197 -4.56 -4.07 -4.85
C ALA A 197 -4.55 -3.31 -3.52
N GLN A 198 -4.74 -2.00 -3.61
CA GLN A 198 -5.01 -1.11 -2.48
C GLN A 198 -6.22 -0.25 -2.84
N CYS A 199 -7.18 -0.17 -1.94
CA CYS A 199 -8.38 0.64 -2.12
C CYS A 199 -8.56 1.58 -0.92
N ILE A 200 -8.81 2.86 -1.20
CA ILE A 200 -9.01 3.89 -0.19
C ILE A 200 -10.29 4.66 -0.56
N GLY A 201 -11.16 4.86 0.40
CA GLY A 201 -12.41 5.59 0.21
C GLY A 201 -13.21 5.67 1.50
N TYR A 202 -14.48 5.96 1.37
CA TYR A 202 -15.38 6.07 2.51
C TYR A 202 -16.43 4.95 2.52
N GLU A 203 -16.86 4.51 1.33
CA GLU A 203 -17.85 3.46 1.13
C GLU A 203 -17.44 2.47 0.03
N GLY A 204 -17.84 1.21 0.17
CA GLY A 204 -17.66 0.16 -0.83
C GLY A 204 -16.21 -0.24 -1.09
N VAL A 205 -15.28 0.09 -0.20
CA VAL A 205 -13.86 -0.30 -0.26
C VAL A 205 -13.70 -1.81 -0.05
N ASP A 206 -14.38 -2.34 0.95
CA ASP A 206 -14.44 -3.76 1.31
C ASP A 206 -14.93 -4.61 0.13
N LYS A 207 -16.09 -4.27 -0.43
CA LYS A 207 -16.68 -4.92 -1.60
C LYS A 207 -15.67 -5.09 -2.74
N ARG A 208 -14.88 -4.05 -3.04
CA ARG A 208 -13.92 -4.08 -4.16
C ARG A 208 -12.68 -4.91 -3.84
N ILE A 209 -12.17 -4.78 -2.64
CA ILE A 209 -10.99 -5.55 -2.24
C ILE A 209 -11.30 -7.04 -2.12
N ASP A 210 -12.46 -7.43 -1.61
CA ASP A 210 -12.84 -8.84 -1.50
C ASP A 210 -12.95 -9.52 -2.87
N GLN A 211 -13.54 -8.85 -3.87
CA GLN A 211 -13.61 -9.37 -5.23
C GLN A 211 -12.22 -9.53 -5.85
N ILE A 212 -11.35 -8.51 -5.72
CA ILE A 212 -9.99 -8.56 -6.24
C ILE A 212 -9.18 -9.66 -5.52
N ALA A 213 -9.34 -9.81 -4.21
CA ALA A 213 -8.68 -10.88 -3.43
C ALA A 213 -9.07 -12.27 -3.92
N GLY A 214 -10.37 -12.47 -4.22
CA GLY A 214 -10.87 -13.71 -4.80
C GLY A 214 -10.25 -14.02 -6.16
N LEU A 215 -10.09 -13.02 -7.03
CA LEU A 215 -9.42 -13.17 -8.32
C LEU A 215 -7.93 -13.46 -8.17
N ILE A 216 -7.20 -12.68 -7.35
CA ILE A 216 -5.77 -12.90 -7.11
C ILE A 216 -5.51 -14.33 -6.64
N LYS A 217 -6.30 -14.82 -5.69
CA LYS A 217 -6.14 -16.17 -5.15
C LYS A 217 -6.32 -17.27 -6.20
N ARG A 218 -7.13 -17.03 -7.22
CA ARG A 218 -7.35 -17.95 -8.36
C ARG A 218 -6.38 -17.75 -9.52
N GLY A 219 -5.36 -16.90 -9.35
CA GLY A 219 -4.41 -16.59 -10.41
C GLY A 219 -4.93 -15.64 -11.49
N GLY A 220 -5.99 -14.89 -11.19
CA GLY A 220 -6.67 -13.98 -12.11
C GLY A 220 -5.79 -12.83 -12.61
N THR A 221 -6.28 -12.19 -13.64
CA THR A 221 -5.60 -11.14 -14.41
C THR A 221 -6.39 -9.83 -14.38
N VAL A 222 -5.82 -8.77 -14.94
CA VAL A 222 -6.52 -7.50 -15.14
C VAL A 222 -7.70 -7.63 -16.12
N TYR A 223 -7.68 -8.64 -16.99
CA TYR A 223 -8.75 -8.92 -17.93
C TYR A 223 -9.98 -9.51 -17.22
N ASP A 224 -9.75 -10.35 -16.20
CA ASP A 224 -10.83 -10.89 -15.37
C ASP A 224 -11.55 -9.79 -14.57
N LEU A 225 -10.84 -8.70 -14.22
CA LEU A 225 -11.48 -7.51 -13.61
C LEU A 225 -12.46 -6.81 -14.57
N MET A 226 -12.19 -6.85 -15.87
CA MET A 226 -13.05 -6.26 -16.90
C MET A 226 -14.34 -7.07 -17.09
N GLU A 227 -14.26 -8.38 -16.90
CA GLU A 227 -15.35 -9.35 -17.09
C GLU A 227 -16.12 -9.64 -15.79
N THR A 228 -15.66 -9.06 -14.64
CA THR A 228 -16.34 -9.29 -13.36
C THR A 228 -17.75 -8.72 -13.39
N GLU A 229 -18.74 -9.57 -13.16
CA GLU A 229 -20.14 -9.16 -13.05
C GLU A 229 -20.40 -8.52 -11.69
N HIS A 230 -21.01 -7.34 -11.69
CA HIS A 230 -21.27 -6.54 -10.49
C HIS A 230 -22.76 -6.37 -10.25
N THR A 231 -23.15 -6.44 -8.98
CA THR A 231 -24.49 -5.97 -8.61
C THR A 231 -24.56 -4.45 -8.83
N TYR A 232 -25.49 -4.02 -9.69
CA TYR A 232 -25.67 -2.62 -10.03
C TYR A 232 -27.10 -2.12 -9.81
N ALA A 233 -27.18 -1.07 -9.07
CA ALA A 233 -28.22 -0.04 -9.12
C ALA A 233 -27.57 1.27 -8.66
N PRO A 234 -28.09 2.48 -9.03
CA PRO A 234 -27.43 3.75 -8.75
C PRO A 234 -26.93 3.97 -7.31
N PRO A 235 -27.66 3.56 -6.25
CA PRO A 235 -27.19 3.71 -4.87
C PRO A 235 -26.02 2.79 -4.46
N PHE A 236 -25.75 1.71 -5.21
CA PHE A 236 -24.82 0.66 -4.79
C PHE A 236 -23.51 0.60 -5.58
N SER A 237 -23.56 1.02 -6.85
CA SER A 237 -22.39 0.97 -7.73
C SER A 237 -22.57 1.92 -8.93
N SER A 238 -21.64 1.87 -9.86
CA SER A 238 -21.74 2.47 -11.18
C SER A 238 -21.85 1.36 -12.22
N ALA A 239 -22.48 1.62 -13.37
CA ALA A 239 -22.54 0.66 -14.47
C ALA A 239 -21.13 0.18 -14.91
N LYS A 240 -20.12 1.08 -14.82
CA LYS A 240 -18.71 0.74 -14.88
C LYS A 240 -18.15 0.81 -13.45
N ASP A 241 -18.18 -0.32 -12.73
CA ASP A 241 -17.65 -0.36 -11.36
C ASP A 241 -16.16 0.02 -11.33
N PRO A 242 -15.66 0.61 -10.23
CA PRO A 242 -14.24 0.92 -10.04
C PRO A 242 -13.28 -0.22 -10.35
N ILE A 243 -13.68 -1.49 -10.14
CA ILE A 243 -12.88 -2.67 -10.48
C ILE A 243 -12.74 -2.79 -12.00
N ALA A 244 -13.83 -2.71 -12.74
CA ALA A 244 -13.82 -2.78 -14.21
C ALA A 244 -13.01 -1.63 -14.80
N ILE A 245 -13.17 -0.40 -14.28
CA ILE A 245 -12.32 0.76 -14.68
C ILE A 245 -10.84 0.47 -14.41
N GLY A 246 -10.50 -0.13 -13.26
CA GLY A 246 -9.15 -0.56 -12.95
C GLY A 246 -8.59 -1.54 -13.98
N GLY A 247 -9.39 -2.52 -14.39
CA GLY A 247 -9.08 -3.49 -15.45
C GLY A 247 -8.86 -2.83 -16.81
N TYR A 248 -9.77 -1.94 -17.25
CA TYR A 248 -9.64 -1.21 -18.52
C TYR A 248 -8.37 -0.35 -18.58
N VAL A 249 -8.07 0.39 -17.51
CA VAL A 249 -6.85 1.20 -17.43
C VAL A 249 -5.60 0.33 -17.47
N ALA A 250 -5.54 -0.76 -16.72
CA ALA A 250 -4.43 -1.70 -16.72
C ALA A 250 -4.24 -2.37 -18.09
N SER A 251 -5.31 -2.80 -18.76
CA SER A 251 -5.29 -3.37 -20.11
C SER A 251 -4.74 -2.36 -21.14
N ASN A 252 -5.16 -1.09 -21.07
CA ASN A 252 -4.62 -0.04 -21.96
C ASN A 252 -3.12 0.21 -21.73
N ILE A 253 -2.63 0.05 -20.49
CA ILE A 253 -1.20 0.15 -20.20
C ILE A 253 -0.45 -1.03 -20.83
N ILE A 254 -0.91 -2.26 -20.61
CA ILE A 254 -0.27 -3.49 -21.13
C ILE A 254 -0.22 -3.52 -22.66
N SER A 255 -1.30 -3.13 -23.32
CA SER A 255 -1.38 -3.10 -24.78
C SER A 255 -0.57 -1.97 -25.42
N GLY A 256 0.02 -1.06 -24.63
CA GLY A 256 0.67 0.13 -25.13
C GLY A 256 -0.28 1.21 -25.67
N ALA A 257 -1.59 1.01 -25.55
CA ALA A 257 -2.59 2.02 -25.92
C ALA A 257 -2.55 3.26 -25.00
N MET A 258 -1.95 3.12 -23.82
CA MET A 258 -1.73 4.20 -22.86
C MET A 258 -0.34 4.07 -22.21
N PRO A 259 0.74 4.51 -22.85
CA PRO A 259 2.02 4.70 -22.17
C PRO A 259 1.86 5.63 -20.97
N VAL A 260 2.47 5.27 -19.86
CA VAL A 260 2.25 5.97 -18.59
C VAL A 260 3.55 6.40 -17.92
N ILE A 261 3.43 7.35 -16.99
CA ILE A 261 4.49 7.77 -16.08
C ILE A 261 3.91 7.88 -14.67
N SER A 262 4.63 7.40 -13.67
CA SER A 262 4.25 7.61 -12.27
C SER A 262 4.63 9.02 -11.80
N TRP A 263 4.03 9.47 -10.69
CA TRP A 263 4.39 10.77 -10.11
C TRP A 263 5.86 10.83 -9.64
N ARG A 264 6.45 9.69 -9.22
CA ARG A 264 7.86 9.63 -8.80
C ARG A 264 8.80 9.85 -9.98
N GLU A 265 8.59 9.09 -11.06
CA GLU A 265 9.35 9.26 -12.30
C GLU A 265 9.19 10.69 -12.86
N LEU A 266 7.96 11.24 -12.79
CA LEU A 266 7.72 12.60 -13.25
C LEU A 266 8.51 13.64 -12.41
N VAL A 267 8.60 13.49 -11.10
CA VAL A 267 9.41 14.38 -10.24
C VAL A 267 10.90 14.35 -10.64
N GLU A 268 11.41 13.19 -11.04
CA GLU A 268 12.79 13.00 -11.48
C GLU A 268 13.05 13.53 -12.91
N GLU A 269 12.02 13.51 -13.76
CA GLU A 269 12.15 13.85 -15.20
C GLU A 269 11.50 15.19 -15.58
N LYS A 270 10.87 15.91 -14.66
CA LYS A 270 10.00 17.08 -14.97
C LYS A 270 10.64 18.13 -15.86
N ASP A 271 11.96 18.38 -15.71
CA ASP A 271 12.68 19.39 -16.45
C ASP A 271 13.06 18.92 -17.90
N LYS A 272 12.88 17.62 -18.17
CA LYS A 272 13.21 16.99 -19.45
C LYS A 272 12.00 16.77 -20.35
N VAL A 273 10.81 17.03 -19.86
CA VAL A 273 9.54 16.75 -20.55
C VAL A 273 8.75 18.04 -20.77
N MET A 274 7.89 18.05 -21.77
CA MET A 274 6.81 19.03 -21.85
C MET A 274 5.61 18.52 -21.06
N LEU A 275 5.15 19.31 -20.09
CA LEU A 275 3.97 19.00 -19.29
C LEU A 275 2.73 19.69 -19.87
N ILE A 276 1.71 18.91 -20.20
CA ILE A 276 0.45 19.44 -20.72
C ILE A 276 -0.70 19.07 -19.75
N ASN A 277 -1.32 20.09 -19.19
CA ASN A 277 -2.55 19.96 -18.39
C ASN A 277 -3.75 20.06 -19.33
N THR A 278 -4.52 18.97 -19.42
CA THR A 278 -5.67 18.87 -20.34
C THR A 278 -7.02 19.19 -19.66
N ARG A 279 -6.99 19.91 -18.53
CA ARG A 279 -8.18 20.42 -17.83
C ARG A 279 -8.60 21.75 -18.44
N THR A 280 -9.80 22.22 -18.04
CA THR A 280 -10.25 23.55 -18.45
C THR A 280 -9.35 24.66 -17.85
N PRO A 281 -9.35 25.88 -18.42
CA PRO A 281 -8.60 27.01 -17.85
C PRO A 281 -8.97 27.31 -16.40
N GLU A 282 -10.24 27.17 -16.03
CA GLU A 282 -10.73 27.39 -14.66
C GLU A 282 -10.11 26.35 -13.71
N GLU A 283 -10.16 25.07 -14.06
CA GLU A 283 -9.52 24.01 -13.27
C GLU A 283 -8.00 24.18 -13.16
N PHE A 284 -7.37 24.73 -14.21
CA PHE A 284 -5.94 25.04 -14.23
C PHE A 284 -5.61 26.15 -13.22
N SER A 285 -6.43 27.18 -13.14
CA SER A 285 -6.24 28.32 -12.24
C SER A 285 -6.30 27.92 -10.75
N PHE A 286 -7.02 26.85 -10.40
CA PHE A 286 -7.07 26.30 -9.03
C PHE A 286 -5.83 25.48 -8.64
N GLY A 287 -4.84 25.39 -9.53
CA GLY A 287 -3.55 24.71 -9.27
C GLY A 287 -3.21 23.69 -10.34
N THR A 288 -1.91 23.57 -10.59
CA THR A 288 -1.36 22.67 -11.60
C THR A 288 0.03 22.16 -11.17
N ILE A 289 0.61 21.27 -11.95
CA ILE A 289 2.03 20.89 -11.81
C ILE A 289 2.87 22.05 -12.32
N PRO A 290 3.83 22.57 -11.53
CA PRO A 290 4.68 23.69 -11.95
C PRO A 290 5.38 23.43 -13.29
N GLY A 291 5.32 24.41 -14.19
CA GLY A 291 5.87 24.31 -15.56
C GLY A 291 4.94 23.68 -16.59
N ALA A 292 3.73 23.29 -16.22
CA ALA A 292 2.76 22.76 -17.16
C ALA A 292 2.11 23.87 -17.98
N VAL A 293 1.91 23.59 -19.28
CA VAL A 293 1.10 24.40 -20.22
C VAL A 293 -0.34 23.89 -20.18
N ASN A 294 -1.32 24.78 -20.26
CA ASN A 294 -2.72 24.38 -20.35
C ASN A 294 -3.13 24.25 -21.84
N ILE A 295 -3.51 23.06 -22.23
CA ILE A 295 -4.13 22.75 -23.51
C ILE A 295 -5.33 21.85 -23.23
N PRO A 296 -6.54 22.40 -23.12
CA PRO A 296 -7.74 21.61 -22.82
C PRO A 296 -7.97 20.49 -23.83
N LEU A 297 -8.55 19.37 -23.40
CA LEU A 297 -8.82 18.22 -24.28
C LEU A 297 -9.58 18.63 -25.53
N ASP A 298 -10.58 19.50 -25.40
CA ASP A 298 -11.47 19.88 -26.50
C ASP A 298 -10.75 20.73 -27.55
N GLU A 299 -9.72 21.47 -27.16
CA GLU A 299 -8.87 22.31 -28.00
C GLU A 299 -7.61 21.60 -28.50
N MET A 300 -7.33 20.39 -28.02
CA MET A 300 -6.08 19.66 -28.29
C MET A 300 -5.74 19.56 -29.77
N ARG A 301 -6.72 19.44 -30.65
CA ARG A 301 -6.50 19.31 -32.10
C ARG A 301 -6.07 20.61 -32.78
N GLU A 302 -6.39 21.72 -32.21
CA GLU A 302 -6.06 23.06 -32.71
C GLU A 302 -4.63 23.45 -32.32
N HIS A 303 -4.12 22.90 -31.19
CA HIS A 303 -2.81 23.21 -30.63
C HIS A 303 -1.72 22.18 -31.00
N LEU A 304 -1.96 21.28 -31.97
CA LEU A 304 -0.97 20.25 -32.34
C LEU A 304 0.38 20.83 -32.79
N ALA A 305 0.38 21.97 -33.47
CA ALA A 305 1.60 22.62 -33.92
C ALA A 305 2.50 23.17 -32.80
N GLU A 306 1.95 23.37 -31.62
CA GLU A 306 2.67 23.85 -30.42
C GLU A 306 3.32 22.70 -29.63
N ILE A 307 2.96 21.44 -29.92
CA ILE A 307 3.43 20.28 -29.20
C ILE A 307 4.65 19.68 -29.93
N PRO A 308 5.83 19.61 -29.29
CA PRO A 308 7.03 19.10 -29.92
C PRO A 308 6.94 17.59 -30.19
N THR A 309 7.49 17.14 -31.29
CA THR A 309 7.59 15.73 -31.68
C THR A 309 8.91 15.08 -31.24
N ASP A 310 9.93 15.89 -31.03
CA ASP A 310 11.31 15.51 -30.66
C ASP A 310 11.57 15.47 -29.16
N LYS A 311 10.66 16.02 -28.35
CA LYS A 311 10.75 16.06 -26.90
C LYS A 311 9.69 15.16 -26.25
N PRO A 312 9.99 14.49 -25.11
CA PRO A 312 8.98 13.75 -24.37
C PRO A 312 7.85 14.64 -23.87
N VAL A 313 6.62 14.19 -24.04
CA VAL A 313 5.41 14.89 -23.60
C VAL A 313 4.69 14.08 -22.53
N VAL A 314 4.32 14.73 -21.43
CA VAL A 314 3.49 14.13 -20.38
C VAL A 314 2.18 14.88 -20.28
N LEU A 315 1.09 14.13 -20.46
CA LEU A 315 -0.27 14.63 -20.39
C LEU A 315 -0.88 14.29 -19.03
N PHE A 316 -1.67 15.19 -18.48
CA PHE A 316 -2.44 14.92 -17.27
C PHE A 316 -3.71 15.75 -17.21
N CYS A 317 -4.71 15.20 -16.55
CA CYS A 317 -5.91 15.94 -16.11
C CYS A 317 -6.11 15.74 -14.61
N ALA A 318 -7.31 15.95 -14.10
CA ALA A 318 -7.62 15.74 -12.68
C ALA A 318 -7.32 14.30 -12.21
N VAL A 319 -7.77 13.28 -12.94
CA VAL A 319 -7.73 11.85 -12.54
C VAL A 319 -7.15 10.89 -13.58
N GLY A 320 -6.79 11.37 -14.79
CA GLY A 320 -6.13 10.61 -15.86
C GLY A 320 -6.96 10.37 -17.11
N LEU A 321 -8.30 10.48 -17.11
CA LEU A 321 -9.15 10.16 -18.27
C LEU A 321 -8.94 11.12 -19.45
N ARG A 322 -9.06 12.44 -19.24
CA ARG A 322 -8.86 13.44 -20.29
C ARG A 322 -7.41 13.41 -20.80
N GLY A 323 -6.44 13.16 -19.91
CA GLY A 323 -5.04 12.94 -20.30
C GLY A 323 -4.88 11.73 -21.22
N TYR A 324 -5.56 10.62 -20.95
CA TYR A 324 -5.60 9.45 -21.84
C TYR A 324 -6.23 9.78 -23.19
N LEU A 325 -7.35 10.46 -23.24
CA LEU A 325 -8.01 10.85 -24.49
C LEU A 325 -7.12 11.76 -25.34
N SER A 326 -6.48 12.76 -24.73
CA SER A 326 -5.50 13.62 -25.39
C SER A 326 -4.28 12.84 -25.90
N LEU A 327 -3.77 11.91 -25.09
CA LEU A 327 -2.69 11.00 -25.51
C LEU A 327 -3.08 10.20 -26.76
N ARG A 328 -4.31 9.68 -26.83
CA ARG A 328 -4.81 8.96 -28.00
C ARG A 328 -4.91 9.85 -29.24
N ILE A 329 -5.29 11.12 -29.06
CA ILE A 329 -5.28 12.11 -30.17
C ILE A 329 -3.85 12.29 -30.68
N LEU A 330 -2.89 12.52 -29.81
CA LEU A 330 -1.48 12.71 -30.20
C LEU A 330 -0.89 11.45 -30.87
N MET A 331 -1.11 10.28 -30.30
CA MET A 331 -0.65 9.02 -30.90
C MET A 331 -1.25 8.79 -32.29
N GLY A 332 -2.53 9.11 -32.48
CA GLY A 332 -3.21 9.06 -33.80
C GLY A 332 -2.65 10.05 -34.81
N ARG A 333 -1.94 11.07 -34.37
CA ARG A 333 -1.23 12.05 -35.20
C ARG A 333 0.27 11.77 -35.36
N GLY A 334 0.72 10.57 -34.89
CA GLY A 334 2.10 10.11 -35.08
C GLY A 334 3.08 10.45 -33.98
N TYR A 335 2.64 11.09 -32.88
CA TYR A 335 3.49 11.31 -31.72
C TYR A 335 3.83 9.98 -31.04
N ARG A 336 5.12 9.71 -30.80
CA ARG A 336 5.61 8.44 -30.25
C ARG A 336 6.08 8.53 -28.81
N ASN A 337 6.53 9.71 -28.37
CA ASN A 337 7.08 9.91 -27.04
C ASN A 337 6.09 10.68 -26.16
N VAL A 338 4.92 10.10 -25.96
CA VAL A 338 3.82 10.68 -25.16
C VAL A 338 3.42 9.72 -24.05
N ARG A 339 3.22 10.23 -22.84
CA ARG A 339 2.85 9.44 -21.65
C ARG A 339 1.72 10.14 -20.87
N ASN A 340 0.85 9.36 -20.25
CA ASN A 340 -0.20 9.86 -19.35
C ASN A 340 0.23 9.68 -17.90
N LEU A 341 0.04 10.71 -17.07
CA LEU A 341 0.35 10.65 -15.64
C LEU A 341 -0.67 9.76 -14.92
N ILE A 342 -0.17 8.68 -14.30
CA ILE A 342 -0.99 7.72 -13.53
C ILE A 342 -1.75 8.44 -12.42
N GLY A 343 -3.09 8.33 -12.43
CA GLY A 343 -3.99 8.94 -11.45
C GLY A 343 -4.05 10.47 -11.50
N GLY A 344 -3.44 11.10 -12.51
CA GLY A 344 -3.52 12.53 -12.80
C GLY A 344 -3.03 13.45 -11.70
N TYR A 345 -3.48 14.70 -11.75
CA TYR A 345 -3.10 15.76 -10.80
C TYR A 345 -3.49 15.42 -9.35
N LYS A 346 -4.62 14.76 -9.13
CA LYS A 346 -5.08 14.36 -7.80
C LYS A 346 -4.08 13.44 -7.10
N THR A 347 -3.52 12.45 -7.82
CA THR A 347 -2.47 11.59 -7.27
C THR A 347 -1.17 12.34 -7.04
N TYR A 348 -0.74 13.14 -8.02
CA TYR A 348 0.48 13.95 -7.93
C TYR A 348 0.42 14.92 -6.75
N SER A 349 -0.58 15.78 -6.68
CA SER A 349 -0.72 16.79 -5.64
C SER A 349 -0.80 16.18 -4.23
N THR A 350 -1.53 15.07 -4.08
CA THR A 350 -1.62 14.36 -2.80
C THR A 350 -0.26 13.75 -2.38
N ALA A 351 0.51 13.26 -3.35
CA ALA A 351 1.78 12.59 -3.08
C ALA A 351 2.95 13.56 -2.84
N THR A 352 2.89 14.75 -3.47
CA THR A 352 3.92 15.79 -3.36
C THR A 352 3.56 16.93 -2.40
N ALA A 353 2.35 16.90 -1.84
CA ALA A 353 1.95 17.89 -0.84
C ALA A 353 2.93 17.90 0.33
N PRO A 354 3.45 19.07 0.74
CA PRO A 354 4.34 19.15 1.86
C PRO A 354 3.63 18.60 3.11
N LEU A 355 4.31 17.73 3.83
CA LEU A 355 3.87 17.35 5.16
C LEU A 355 4.29 18.51 6.11
N PRO A 356 3.45 18.92 7.05
CA PRO A 356 3.64 20.13 7.85
C PRO A 356 4.79 20.06 8.89
N PHE A 357 5.73 19.13 8.70
CA PHE A 357 6.89 19.01 9.58
C PHE A 357 8.19 19.18 8.78
N PRO A 358 9.13 20.01 9.27
CA PRO A 358 10.43 20.11 8.67
C PRO A 358 11.09 18.72 8.71
N SER A 359 11.51 18.22 7.57
CA SER A 359 12.58 17.25 7.49
C SER A 359 13.73 17.77 8.36
N ALA A 360 14.31 16.90 9.19
CA ALA A 360 15.49 17.28 9.95
C ALA A 360 16.52 17.92 9.00
N PRO A 361 17.20 19.00 9.38
CA PRO A 361 18.24 19.56 8.55
C PRO A 361 19.24 18.45 8.24
N ALA A 362 19.66 18.35 6.98
CA ALA A 362 20.75 17.47 6.57
C ALA A 362 22.01 17.89 7.34
N GLY A 363 22.17 17.37 8.55
CA GLY A 363 23.29 17.61 9.45
C GLY A 363 24.43 16.72 9.03
N GLY A 364 25.50 17.37 8.61
CA GLY A 364 26.78 16.74 8.36
C GLY A 364 27.26 15.91 9.56
N GLY A 365 27.90 14.80 9.24
CA GLY A 365 28.30 13.78 10.18
C GLY A 365 29.26 14.22 11.29
N SER A 366 29.17 13.51 12.37
CA SER A 366 30.33 12.96 13.05
C SER A 366 29.91 11.68 13.77
N SER A 367 30.52 10.59 13.38
CA SER A 367 30.44 9.33 14.07
C SER A 367 31.12 9.45 15.42
N SER A 368 30.37 9.39 16.50
CA SER A 368 30.92 8.99 17.80
C SER A 368 30.25 7.68 18.21
N SER A 369 31.07 6.63 18.24
CA SER A 369 30.76 5.32 18.76
C SER A 369 30.29 5.44 20.22
N VAL A 370 29.05 5.02 20.47
CA VAL A 370 28.57 4.79 21.83
C VAL A 370 28.57 3.30 22.06
N GLU A 371 29.43 2.85 22.95
CA GLU A 371 29.56 1.46 23.41
C GLU A 371 28.21 0.94 23.96
N ALA A 372 27.88 -0.27 23.56
CA ALA A 372 26.72 -0.99 24.07
C ALA A 372 27.03 -1.54 25.47
N ALA A 373 26.37 -0.98 26.47
CA ALA A 373 26.31 -1.62 27.78
C ALA A 373 25.21 -2.69 27.76
N THR A 374 25.61 -3.92 27.93
CA THR A 374 24.73 -5.07 28.21
C THR A 374 24.50 -5.10 29.72
N ASP A 375 23.27 -4.83 30.14
CA ASP A 375 22.84 -5.11 31.52
C ASP A 375 21.79 -6.19 31.53
N ASP A 376 22.13 -7.30 32.21
CA ASP A 376 21.24 -8.40 32.57
C ASP A 376 20.15 -7.92 33.53
N VAL A 377 18.91 -8.24 33.22
CA VAL A 377 17.76 -7.93 34.07
C VAL A 377 17.42 -9.14 34.94
N PRO A 378 17.53 -9.06 36.27
CA PRO A 378 17.01 -10.11 37.16
C PRO A 378 15.48 -10.11 37.17
N ALA A 379 14.91 -11.29 37.17
CA ALA A 379 13.50 -11.49 37.46
C ALA A 379 13.26 -11.28 38.97
N ASP A 380 12.39 -10.35 39.28
CA ASP A 380 11.80 -9.99 40.56
C ASP A 380 12.27 -8.66 41.18
N ALA A 381 11.46 -7.63 40.98
CA ALA A 381 11.55 -6.43 41.80
C ALA A 381 10.24 -5.68 41.85
N SER A 382 9.77 -5.47 43.06
CA SER A 382 8.68 -4.58 43.45
C SER A 382 8.90 -3.17 42.88
N VAL A 383 7.91 -2.65 42.18
CA VAL A 383 7.95 -1.36 41.45
C VAL A 383 8.16 -0.20 42.41
N SER A 384 9.31 0.43 42.41
CA SER A 384 9.54 1.72 43.02
C SER A 384 9.24 2.86 41.99
N LYS A 385 8.64 3.95 42.50
CA LYS A 385 8.02 5.03 41.71
C LYS A 385 8.96 5.97 40.92
N LYS A 386 10.20 5.58 40.61
CA LYS A 386 11.15 6.44 39.89
C LYS A 386 12.09 5.63 38.96
N GLU A 387 11.59 4.96 37.96
CA GLU A 387 12.47 4.27 36.99
C GLU A 387 12.35 4.83 35.58
N THR A 388 13.48 5.02 34.94
CA THR A 388 13.59 5.32 33.51
C THR A 388 13.66 3.99 32.78
N LEU A 389 12.63 3.65 32.03
CA LEU A 389 12.60 2.45 31.21
C LEU A 389 13.27 2.76 29.86
N LYS A 390 14.44 2.18 29.61
CA LYS A 390 15.08 2.23 28.28
C LYS A 390 14.59 1.07 27.45
N ILE A 391 13.86 1.35 26.37
CA ILE A 391 13.44 0.35 25.40
C ILE A 391 14.22 0.57 24.11
N ASN A 392 15.03 -0.42 23.74
CA ASN A 392 15.75 -0.40 22.46
C ASN A 392 14.79 -0.82 21.33
N ALA A 393 14.25 0.14 20.59
CA ALA A 393 13.37 -0.09 19.45
C ALA A 393 14.12 -0.33 18.12
N CYS A 394 15.45 -0.35 18.15
CA CYS A 394 16.27 -0.63 16.96
C CYS A 394 16.13 -2.10 16.54
N GLY A 395 15.66 -2.35 15.32
CA GLY A 395 15.54 -3.69 14.74
C GLY A 395 14.14 -4.29 14.69
N LEU A 396 13.13 -3.62 15.25
CA LEU A 396 11.75 -4.01 15.07
C LEU A 396 11.27 -3.53 13.69
N GLN A 397 11.32 -4.41 12.69
CA GLN A 397 10.60 -4.16 11.45
C GLN A 397 9.11 -4.35 11.71
N CYS A 398 8.38 -3.27 11.61
CA CYS A 398 6.93 -3.35 11.48
C CYS A 398 6.61 -4.23 10.25
N PRO A 399 5.74 -5.25 10.31
CA PRO A 399 5.15 -5.81 9.12
C PRO A 399 4.60 -4.63 8.35
N GLY A 400 5.06 -4.47 7.09
CA GLY A 400 4.93 -3.22 6.35
C GLY A 400 3.54 -2.63 6.48
N PRO A 401 3.43 -1.35 6.75
CA PRO A 401 2.14 -0.74 6.96
C PRO A 401 1.26 -0.96 5.74
N ILE A 402 -0.02 -1.04 5.97
CA ILE A 402 -1.07 -0.82 4.99
C ILE A 402 -0.84 0.60 4.43
N MET A 403 0.12 0.77 3.53
CA MET A 403 0.39 2.01 2.78
C MET A 403 1.05 1.70 1.45
#